data_131aeed085f74d3faee61d8cfac4ca75
#
_entry.id   131aeed085f74d3faee61d8cfac4ca75
#
_cell.length_a   1.000
_cell.length_b   1.000
_cell.length_c   1.000
_cell.angle_alpha   90.00
_cell.angle_beta   90.00
_cell.angle_gamma   90.00
#
_symmetry.space_group_name_H-M   'P 1'
#
loop_
_entity.id
_entity.type
_entity.pdbx_description
1 polymer ?
#
loop_
_entity_poly.entity_id
_entity_poly.type
_entity_poly.pdbx_seq_one_letter_code
_entity_poly.pdbx_strand_id
1 'polypeptide(L)'
;MRGYARVLDPVPLASLDADIAAASAASQASQAEAKRTRVLAAADATVSKRTAETAAAVAAADTAKLALTRRRLGLEWGPAFVSMGDARRAGLIQALAAGRVALVRVDAPSGLTASTSVVLELEGQGTQQVQILGSARSSDPRLLSTGLIGLVSGPSAGRLGAGQTLNARLALGGSTTGVIIPRAAILRAGGESYVYVRRDATHFDRRKIVGAVAQDAGLFATGTLAPGEVVVTQGASALYAADLETKAKPAAPRGGD
;
A
#
# COMPACT_ATOMS: atom_id res chain seq x y z
N MET A 1 -13.32 -0.15 -0.44
CA MET A 1 -12.76 0.40 0.81
C MET A 1 -12.37 1.84 0.59
N ARG A 2 -12.49 2.70 1.61
CA ARG A 2 -12.06 4.10 1.54
C ARG A 2 -10.67 4.26 2.16
N GLY A 3 -9.86 5.08 1.55
CA GLY A 3 -8.55 5.53 2.03
C GLY A 3 -8.30 6.96 1.58
N TYR A 4 -7.07 7.40 1.66
CA TYR A 4 -6.66 8.69 1.14
C TYR A 4 -5.32 8.59 0.43
N ALA A 5 -5.07 9.54 -0.46
CA ALA A 5 -3.79 9.68 -1.12
C ALA A 5 -3.22 11.06 -0.82
N ARG A 6 -1.90 11.11 -0.62
CA ARG A 6 -1.15 12.36 -0.48
C ARG A 6 -0.22 12.52 -1.67
N VAL A 7 -0.27 13.68 -2.30
CA VAL A 7 0.66 14.02 -3.39
C VAL A 7 2.06 14.23 -2.80
N LEU A 8 3.02 13.49 -3.32
CA LEU A 8 4.42 13.55 -2.87
C LEU A 8 5.17 14.67 -3.59
N ASP A 9 6.11 15.30 -2.88
CA ASP A 9 7.08 16.20 -3.47
C ASP A 9 8.09 15.39 -4.32
N PRO A 10 8.24 15.66 -5.61
CA PRO A 10 9.19 14.95 -6.46
C PRO A 10 10.64 15.42 -6.30
N VAL A 11 10.89 16.57 -5.68
CA VAL A 11 12.24 17.18 -5.56
C VAL A 11 13.24 16.27 -4.88
N PRO A 12 12.93 15.56 -3.75
CA PRO A 12 13.88 14.65 -3.12
C PRO A 12 14.27 13.47 -4.03
N LEU A 13 13.31 12.95 -4.84
CA LEU A 13 13.61 11.89 -5.80
C LEU A 13 14.52 12.39 -6.92
N ALA A 14 14.24 13.58 -7.47
CA ALA A 14 15.04 14.18 -8.53
C ALA A 14 16.46 14.48 -8.06
N SER A 15 16.64 15.01 -6.84
CA SER A 15 17.94 15.25 -6.25
C SER A 15 18.75 13.97 -6.09
N LEU A 16 18.12 12.91 -5.56
CA LEU A 16 18.78 11.62 -5.37
C LEU A 16 19.16 10.96 -6.70
N ASP A 17 18.34 11.11 -7.73
CA ASP A 17 18.67 10.63 -9.08
C ASP A 17 19.87 11.37 -9.69
N ALA A 18 19.95 12.68 -9.51
CA ALA A 18 21.11 13.49 -9.91
C ALA A 18 22.38 13.05 -9.16
N ASP A 19 22.29 12.78 -7.86
CA ASP A 19 23.40 12.25 -7.06
C ASP A 19 23.89 10.89 -7.59
N ILE A 20 22.96 9.99 -7.98
CA ILE A 20 23.29 8.68 -8.58
C ILE A 20 23.98 8.88 -9.93
N ALA A 21 23.49 9.78 -10.78
CA ALA A 21 24.08 10.06 -12.08
C ALA A 21 25.50 10.61 -11.93
N ALA A 22 25.72 11.57 -11.01
CA ALA A 22 27.03 12.13 -10.70
C ALA A 22 28.00 11.06 -10.16
N ALA A 23 27.57 10.26 -9.19
CA ALA A 23 28.39 9.18 -8.64
C ALA A 23 28.70 8.09 -9.68
N SER A 24 27.77 7.81 -10.61
CA SER A 24 27.99 6.86 -11.71
C SER A 24 29.06 7.37 -12.67
N ALA A 25 28.99 8.65 -13.08
CA ALA A 25 29.98 9.29 -13.95
C ALA A 25 31.38 9.31 -13.30
N ALA A 26 31.47 9.68 -12.01
CA ALA A 26 32.72 9.68 -11.27
C ALA A 26 33.33 8.25 -11.18
N SER A 27 32.50 7.25 -10.84
CA SER A 27 32.95 5.85 -10.78
C SER A 27 33.44 5.31 -12.12
N GLN A 28 32.76 5.66 -13.23
CA GLN A 28 33.20 5.27 -14.57
C GLN A 28 34.54 5.92 -14.94
N ALA A 29 34.70 7.20 -14.67
CA ALA A 29 35.93 7.94 -14.96
C ALA A 29 37.11 7.39 -14.15
N SER A 30 36.96 7.21 -12.84
CA SER A 30 38.03 6.69 -11.97
C SER A 30 38.39 5.24 -12.27
N GLN A 31 37.44 4.39 -12.63
CA GLN A 31 37.69 3.02 -13.09
C GLN A 31 38.49 2.99 -14.39
N ALA A 32 38.16 3.87 -15.36
CA ALA A 32 38.91 3.97 -16.61
C ALA A 32 40.36 4.43 -16.35
N GLU A 33 40.56 5.40 -15.42
CA GLU A 33 41.89 5.85 -15.00
C GLU A 33 42.68 4.76 -14.30
N ALA A 34 42.07 4.04 -13.35
CA ALA A 34 42.71 2.94 -12.65
C ALA A 34 43.12 1.81 -13.60
N LYS A 35 42.28 1.51 -14.60
CA LYS A 35 42.62 0.54 -15.65
C LYS A 35 43.82 1.01 -16.51
N ARG A 36 43.80 2.27 -16.93
CA ARG A 36 44.89 2.86 -17.76
C ARG A 36 46.21 2.88 -17.00
N THR A 37 46.24 3.41 -15.79
CA THR A 37 47.47 3.49 -14.98
C THR A 37 48.02 2.10 -14.61
N ARG A 38 47.16 1.13 -14.36
CA ARG A 38 47.59 -0.26 -14.13
C ARG A 38 48.30 -0.85 -15.35
N VAL A 39 47.78 -0.65 -16.55
CA VAL A 39 48.40 -1.15 -17.81
C VAL A 39 49.76 -0.47 -18.03
N LEU A 40 49.85 0.84 -17.85
CA LEU A 40 51.08 1.60 -18.02
C LEU A 40 52.15 1.21 -16.96
N ALA A 41 51.75 0.99 -15.72
CA ALA A 41 52.67 0.55 -14.68
C ALA A 41 53.19 -0.89 -14.88
N ALA A 42 52.44 -1.74 -15.60
CA ALA A 42 52.84 -3.10 -15.92
C ALA A 42 53.70 -3.18 -17.18
N ALA A 43 53.53 -2.27 -18.14
CA ALA A 43 54.18 -2.37 -19.45
C ALA A 43 55.62 -1.85 -19.46
N ASP A 44 55.99 -0.81 -18.72
CA ASP A 44 57.35 -0.27 -18.73
C ASP A 44 57.66 0.87 -17.75
N ALA A 45 57.08 0.88 -16.59
CA ALA A 45 57.37 1.80 -15.51
C ALA A 45 57.27 3.32 -15.86
N THR A 46 56.56 3.68 -16.94
CA THR A 46 56.23 5.10 -17.26
C THR A 46 55.38 5.72 -16.19
N VAL A 47 54.61 4.90 -15.44
CA VAL A 47 53.82 5.31 -14.30
C VAL A 47 54.23 4.50 -13.09
N SER A 48 54.46 5.18 -11.93
CA SER A 48 54.91 4.49 -10.72
C SER A 48 53.81 3.56 -10.17
N LYS A 49 54.21 2.46 -9.52
CA LYS A 49 53.27 1.58 -8.78
C LYS A 49 52.36 2.35 -7.85
N ARG A 50 52.90 3.36 -7.13
CA ARG A 50 52.17 4.22 -6.21
C ARG A 50 51.05 4.97 -6.91
N THR A 51 51.30 5.49 -8.13
CA THR A 51 50.28 6.17 -8.92
C THR A 51 49.13 5.23 -9.31
N ALA A 52 49.46 4.02 -9.73
CA ALA A 52 48.45 3.00 -10.06
C ALA A 52 47.63 2.55 -8.83
N GLU A 53 48.26 2.42 -7.66
CA GLU A 53 47.62 2.10 -6.39
C GLU A 53 46.67 3.25 -5.95
N THR A 54 47.11 4.50 -6.10
CA THR A 54 46.29 5.68 -5.79
C THR A 54 45.04 5.73 -6.70
N ALA A 55 45.21 5.53 -8.01
CA ALA A 55 44.10 5.49 -8.95
C ALA A 55 43.11 4.35 -8.63
N ALA A 56 43.61 3.18 -8.24
CA ALA A 56 42.78 2.06 -7.80
C ALA A 56 41.99 2.38 -6.53
N ALA A 57 42.61 3.05 -5.55
CA ALA A 57 41.94 3.48 -4.31
C ALA A 57 40.83 4.49 -4.59
N VAL A 58 41.03 5.47 -5.49
CA VAL A 58 40.01 6.42 -5.92
C VAL A 58 38.85 5.70 -6.60
N ALA A 59 39.12 4.78 -7.52
CA ALA A 59 38.08 3.99 -8.19
C ALA A 59 37.25 3.13 -7.20
N ALA A 60 37.90 2.56 -6.19
CA ALA A 60 37.21 1.82 -5.13
C ALA A 60 36.30 2.75 -4.29
N ALA A 61 36.78 3.94 -3.93
CA ALA A 61 35.99 4.91 -3.17
C ALA A 61 34.77 5.41 -3.96
N ASP A 62 34.92 5.75 -5.25
CA ASP A 62 33.80 6.20 -6.10
C ASP A 62 32.79 5.08 -6.34
N THR A 63 33.25 3.84 -6.50
CA THR A 63 32.37 2.67 -6.61
C THR A 63 31.56 2.46 -5.33
N ALA A 64 32.18 2.60 -4.16
CA ALA A 64 31.50 2.51 -2.88
C ALA A 64 30.48 3.64 -2.69
N LYS A 65 30.82 4.86 -3.10
CA LYS A 65 29.90 6.01 -3.09
C LYS A 65 28.67 5.77 -3.96
N LEU A 66 28.86 5.29 -5.20
CA LEU A 66 27.75 4.94 -6.08
C LEU A 66 26.85 3.86 -5.46
N ALA A 67 27.45 2.82 -4.90
CA ALA A 67 26.71 1.74 -4.23
C ALA A 67 25.89 2.27 -3.03
N LEU A 68 26.46 3.17 -2.24
CA LEU A 68 25.77 3.81 -1.11
C LEU A 68 24.57 4.63 -1.60
N THR A 69 24.76 5.47 -2.63
CA THR A 69 23.69 6.32 -3.17
C THR A 69 22.53 5.50 -3.75
N ARG A 70 22.84 4.38 -4.44
CA ARG A 70 21.82 3.44 -4.91
C ARG A 70 21.08 2.73 -3.78
N ARG A 71 21.76 2.36 -2.70
CA ARG A 71 21.10 1.79 -1.50
C ARG A 71 20.16 2.80 -0.87
N ARG A 72 20.56 4.09 -0.80
CA ARG A 72 19.72 5.16 -0.30
C ARG A 72 18.43 5.28 -1.08
N LEU A 73 18.45 5.17 -2.42
CA LEU A 73 17.24 5.13 -3.24
C LEU A 73 16.29 4.01 -2.80
N GLY A 74 16.80 2.81 -2.57
CA GLY A 74 15.99 1.67 -2.11
C GLY A 74 15.40 1.86 -0.71
N LEU A 75 16.15 2.51 0.19
CA LEU A 75 15.71 2.77 1.56
C LEU A 75 14.65 3.88 1.64
N GLU A 76 14.75 4.91 0.83
CA GLU A 76 13.84 6.05 0.86
C GLU A 76 12.59 5.81 -0.02
N TRP A 77 12.77 5.29 -1.22
CA TRP A 77 11.72 5.18 -2.23
C TRP A 77 11.23 3.76 -2.50
N GLY A 78 11.97 2.76 -2.06
CA GLY A 78 11.60 1.35 -2.17
C GLY A 78 12.13 0.64 -3.42
N PRO A 79 11.92 -0.69 -3.48
CA PRO A 79 12.52 -1.55 -4.50
C PRO A 79 12.02 -1.23 -5.91
N ALA A 80 10.80 -0.72 -6.07
CA ALA A 80 10.24 -0.36 -7.37
C ALA A 80 11.07 0.70 -8.11
N PHE A 81 11.60 1.70 -7.39
CA PHE A 81 12.45 2.74 -7.98
C PHE A 81 13.86 2.24 -8.30
N VAL A 82 14.35 1.25 -7.57
CA VAL A 82 15.63 0.60 -7.87
C VAL A 82 15.51 -0.28 -9.12
N SER A 83 14.46 -1.10 -9.19
CA SER A 83 14.22 -2.02 -10.32
C SER A 83 13.85 -1.31 -11.62
N MET A 84 13.33 -0.08 -11.53
CA MET A 84 12.99 0.73 -12.69
C MET A 84 14.20 1.03 -13.60
N GLY A 85 15.40 1.08 -13.05
CA GLY A 85 16.63 1.44 -13.76
C GLY A 85 16.77 2.95 -14.04
N ASP A 86 18.00 3.37 -14.35
CA ASP A 86 18.36 4.79 -14.40
C ASP A 86 17.59 5.54 -15.51
N ALA A 87 17.50 4.97 -16.72
CA ALA A 87 16.83 5.62 -17.86
C ALA A 87 15.32 5.84 -17.64
N ARG A 88 14.62 4.83 -17.11
CA ARG A 88 13.19 4.95 -16.80
C ARG A 88 12.94 5.96 -15.69
N ARG A 89 13.78 5.97 -14.68
CA ARG A 89 13.67 6.90 -13.54
C ARG A 89 13.89 8.34 -14.01
N ALA A 90 14.90 8.59 -14.86
CA ALA A 90 15.12 9.90 -15.47
C ALA A 90 13.91 10.35 -16.30
N GLY A 91 13.32 9.46 -17.11
CA GLY A 91 12.10 9.75 -17.85
C GLY A 91 10.89 10.07 -16.94
N LEU A 92 10.74 9.36 -15.82
CA LEU A 92 9.73 9.65 -14.82
C LEU A 92 9.92 11.04 -14.20
N ILE A 93 11.16 11.40 -13.84
CA ILE A 93 11.48 12.71 -13.26
C ILE A 93 11.18 13.83 -14.26
N GLN A 94 11.51 13.65 -15.54
CA GLN A 94 11.13 14.60 -16.60
C GLN A 94 9.62 14.75 -16.74
N ALA A 95 8.86 13.65 -16.63
CA ALA A 95 7.41 13.69 -16.70
C ALA A 95 6.79 14.39 -15.47
N LEU A 96 7.36 14.20 -14.28
CA LEU A 96 7.00 14.90 -13.04
C LEU A 96 7.28 16.40 -13.16
N ALA A 97 8.47 16.79 -13.63
CA ALA A 97 8.86 18.19 -13.82
C ALA A 97 7.98 18.90 -14.85
N ALA A 98 7.51 18.19 -15.88
CA ALA A 98 6.61 18.71 -16.89
C ALA A 98 5.11 18.68 -16.46
N GLY A 99 4.78 18.24 -15.24
CA GLY A 99 3.41 18.11 -14.76
C GLY A 99 2.55 17.09 -15.49
N ARG A 100 3.16 16.20 -16.27
CA ARG A 100 2.42 15.14 -16.99
C ARG A 100 2.00 13.98 -16.09
N VAL A 101 2.70 13.81 -15.00
CA VAL A 101 2.40 12.81 -13.97
C VAL A 101 2.59 13.42 -12.57
N ALA A 102 1.93 12.87 -11.57
CA ALA A 102 2.12 13.20 -10.16
C ALA A 102 2.38 11.92 -9.36
N LEU A 103 3.31 11.99 -8.41
CA LEU A 103 3.54 10.93 -7.45
C LEU A 103 2.56 11.05 -6.31
N VAL A 104 1.95 9.95 -5.93
CA VAL A 104 1.03 9.90 -4.79
C VAL A 104 1.39 8.73 -3.87
N ARG A 105 1.23 8.97 -2.59
CA ARG A 105 1.23 7.92 -1.57
C ARG A 105 -0.21 7.63 -1.19
N VAL A 106 -0.61 6.37 -1.21
CA VAL A 106 -1.95 5.91 -0.86
C VAL A 106 -1.89 5.15 0.44
N ASP A 107 -2.70 5.57 1.41
CA ASP A 107 -2.80 4.94 2.72
C ASP A 107 -4.26 4.54 3.02
N ALA A 108 -4.44 3.43 3.73
CA ALA A 108 -5.74 2.95 4.17
C ALA A 108 -5.62 2.18 5.49
N PRO A 109 -6.72 2.08 6.28
CA PRO A 109 -6.70 1.44 7.60
C PRO A 109 -6.38 -0.05 7.62
N SER A 110 -6.55 -0.76 6.50
CA SER A 110 -6.18 -2.17 6.34
C SER A 110 -5.06 -2.30 5.33
N GLY A 111 -4.21 -3.32 5.52
CA GLY A 111 -3.02 -3.54 4.70
C GLY A 111 -3.31 -3.53 3.20
N LEU A 112 -2.52 -2.74 2.48
CA LEU A 112 -2.59 -2.61 1.03
C LEU A 112 -1.61 -3.57 0.37
N THR A 113 -2.00 -4.14 -0.77
CA THR A 113 -1.13 -4.96 -1.61
C THR A 113 -0.90 -4.28 -2.96
N ALA A 114 0.16 -4.67 -3.66
CA ALA A 114 0.47 -4.13 -4.98
C ALA A 114 -0.63 -4.39 -6.04
N SER A 115 -1.50 -5.36 -5.80
CA SER A 115 -2.66 -5.67 -6.65
C SER A 115 -3.92 -4.86 -6.32
N THR A 116 -3.85 -3.93 -5.34
CA THR A 116 -4.96 -3.05 -5.01
C THR A 116 -5.18 -2.05 -6.15
N SER A 117 -6.39 -2.03 -6.72
CA SER A 117 -6.78 -0.98 -7.65
C SER A 117 -7.17 0.27 -6.86
N VAL A 118 -6.62 1.41 -7.26
CA VAL A 118 -6.82 2.68 -6.57
C VAL A 118 -7.37 3.72 -7.53
N VAL A 119 -8.45 4.37 -7.11
CA VAL A 119 -9.07 5.48 -7.84
C VAL A 119 -9.15 6.68 -6.90
N LEU A 120 -8.64 7.83 -7.34
CA LEU A 120 -8.73 9.09 -6.62
C LEU A 120 -10.00 9.84 -7.00
N GLU A 121 -10.62 10.49 -6.04
CA GLU A 121 -11.71 11.42 -6.24
C GLU A 121 -11.15 12.85 -6.33
N LEU A 122 -11.27 13.47 -7.50
CA LEU A 122 -10.81 14.82 -7.75
C LEU A 122 -12.02 15.74 -7.72
N GLU A 123 -12.03 16.72 -6.82
CA GLU A 123 -13.13 17.69 -6.70
C GLU A 123 -13.36 18.41 -8.03
N GLY A 124 -14.59 18.32 -8.55
CA GLY A 124 -15.00 18.94 -9.80
C GLY A 124 -14.42 18.34 -11.08
N GLN A 125 -13.61 17.24 -11.00
CA GLN A 125 -12.94 16.63 -12.15
C GLN A 125 -13.23 15.13 -12.32
N GLY A 126 -14.09 14.55 -11.47
CA GLY A 126 -14.42 13.12 -11.50
C GLY A 126 -13.38 12.24 -10.81
N THR A 127 -13.12 11.08 -11.37
CA THR A 127 -12.22 10.07 -10.78
C THR A 127 -11.00 9.84 -11.66
N GLN A 128 -9.85 9.57 -11.01
CA GLN A 128 -8.58 9.30 -11.68
C GLN A 128 -7.97 8.01 -11.15
N GLN A 129 -7.60 7.11 -12.06
CA GLN A 129 -6.93 5.86 -11.69
C GLN A 129 -5.46 6.11 -11.33
N VAL A 130 -4.97 5.40 -10.30
CA VAL A 130 -3.58 5.42 -9.86
C VAL A 130 -2.88 4.16 -10.35
N GLN A 131 -1.78 4.33 -11.06
CA GLN A 131 -0.88 3.22 -11.39
C GLN A 131 0.03 2.95 -10.19
N ILE A 132 -0.15 1.82 -9.53
CA ILE A 132 0.69 1.44 -8.38
C ILE A 132 2.08 1.04 -8.86
N LEU A 133 3.10 1.65 -8.26
CA LEU A 133 4.51 1.32 -8.47
C LEU A 133 4.99 0.28 -7.46
N GLY A 134 4.60 0.40 -6.20
CA GLY A 134 5.02 -0.51 -5.14
C GLY A 134 4.67 -0.01 -3.75
N SER A 135 5.14 -0.73 -2.73
CA SER A 135 4.92 -0.36 -1.34
C SER A 135 5.81 0.82 -0.92
N ALA A 136 5.23 1.74 -0.15
CA ALA A 136 5.97 2.81 0.50
C ALA A 136 6.91 2.26 1.58
N ARG A 137 8.05 2.91 1.81
CA ARG A 137 9.04 2.48 2.82
C ARG A 137 8.75 2.98 4.22
N SER A 138 8.05 4.10 4.33
CA SER A 138 7.59 4.63 5.62
C SER A 138 6.14 4.21 5.86
N SER A 139 5.80 3.85 7.08
CA SER A 139 4.41 3.69 7.50
C SER A 139 3.83 5.01 7.97
N ASP A 140 2.52 5.20 7.82
CA ASP A 140 1.84 6.30 8.49
C ASP A 140 1.64 5.92 9.97
N PRO A 141 2.18 6.72 10.93
CA PRO A 141 2.07 6.40 12.36
C PRO A 141 0.62 6.36 12.87
N ARG A 142 -0.29 7.07 12.19
CA ARG A 142 -1.70 7.16 12.58
C ARG A 142 -2.51 5.94 12.13
N LEU A 143 -2.13 5.36 10.98
CA LEU A 143 -2.85 4.24 10.39
C LEU A 143 -2.20 2.88 10.67
N LEU A 144 -0.94 2.87 11.16
CA LEU A 144 -0.14 1.65 11.36
C LEU A 144 -0.10 0.77 10.11
N SER A 145 -0.20 1.39 8.92
CA SER A 145 -0.22 0.68 7.64
C SER A 145 0.95 1.10 6.76
N THR A 146 1.46 0.14 6.02
CA THR A 146 2.41 0.41 4.94
C THR A 146 1.62 0.88 3.72
N GLY A 147 1.80 2.15 3.33
CA GLY A 147 1.13 2.71 2.15
C GLY A 147 1.68 2.15 0.83
N LEU A 148 1.03 2.53 -0.26
CA LEU A 148 1.49 2.29 -1.63
C LEU A 148 1.96 3.60 -2.26
N ILE A 149 2.97 3.53 -3.12
CA ILE A 149 3.36 4.63 -3.99
C ILE A 149 2.81 4.35 -5.39
N GLY A 150 2.20 5.35 -5.99
CA GLY A 150 1.66 5.27 -7.33
C GLY A 150 1.82 6.55 -8.13
N LEU A 151 1.44 6.47 -9.39
CA LEU A 151 1.43 7.57 -10.35
C LEU A 151 0.01 7.91 -10.76
N VAL A 152 -0.26 9.18 -10.81
CA VAL A 152 -1.42 9.77 -11.49
C VAL A 152 -0.93 10.35 -12.79
N SER A 153 -1.57 10.00 -13.91
CA SER A 153 -1.21 10.47 -15.24
C SER A 153 -2.37 11.22 -15.89
N GLY A 154 -2.07 12.07 -16.85
CA GLY A 154 -3.08 12.79 -17.62
C GLY A 154 -3.27 14.26 -17.21
N PRO A 155 -4.29 14.96 -17.76
CA PRO A 155 -4.44 16.40 -17.59
C PRO A 155 -4.63 16.87 -16.13
N SER A 156 -5.15 16.01 -15.27
CA SER A 156 -5.33 16.30 -13.84
C SER A 156 -4.01 16.26 -13.06
N ALA A 157 -2.99 15.54 -13.51
CA ALA A 157 -1.73 15.41 -12.79
C ALA A 157 -1.02 16.75 -12.55
N GLY A 158 -1.01 17.64 -13.55
CA GLY A 158 -0.38 18.96 -13.47
C GLY A 158 -1.07 19.95 -12.53
N ARG A 159 -2.27 19.61 -12.02
CA ARG A 159 -3.03 20.42 -11.07
C ARG A 159 -2.87 19.94 -9.62
N LEU A 160 -2.23 18.78 -9.43
CA LEU A 160 -2.01 18.21 -8.12
C LEU A 160 -0.77 18.84 -7.48
N GLY A 161 -1.00 19.61 -6.42
CA GLY A 161 0.09 20.24 -5.64
C GLY A 161 0.71 19.28 -4.64
N ALA A 162 2.03 19.32 -4.48
CA ALA A 162 2.73 18.56 -3.45
C ALA A 162 2.16 18.83 -2.05
N GLY A 163 1.93 17.77 -1.28
CA GLY A 163 1.31 17.84 0.04
C GLY A 163 -0.22 17.77 0.04
N GLN A 164 -0.89 17.94 -1.11
CA GLN A 164 -2.34 17.83 -1.23
C GLN A 164 -2.82 16.43 -0.83
N THR A 165 -3.93 16.38 -0.07
CA THR A 165 -4.59 15.12 0.31
C THR A 165 -5.89 14.96 -0.47
N LEU A 166 -6.12 13.76 -0.99
CA LEU A 166 -7.25 13.40 -1.84
C LEU A 166 -7.93 12.16 -1.26
N ASN A 167 -9.25 12.06 -1.44
CA ASN A 167 -9.96 10.83 -1.13
C ASN A 167 -9.61 9.74 -2.14
N ALA A 168 -9.41 8.52 -1.64
CA ALA A 168 -9.11 7.36 -2.46
C ALA A 168 -10.16 6.26 -2.26
N ARG A 169 -10.64 5.69 -3.35
CA ARG A 169 -11.40 4.44 -3.35
C ARG A 169 -10.46 3.30 -3.74
N LEU A 170 -10.46 2.27 -2.92
CA LEU A 170 -9.60 1.11 -3.09
C LEU A 170 -10.44 -0.12 -3.33
N ALA A 171 -10.15 -0.83 -4.44
CA ALA A 171 -10.64 -2.16 -4.70
C ALA A 171 -9.48 -3.13 -4.40
N LEU A 172 -9.65 -3.95 -3.38
CA LEU A 172 -8.68 -5.02 -3.09
C LEU A 172 -8.77 -6.03 -4.23
N GLY A 173 -7.63 -6.37 -4.81
CA GLY A 173 -7.56 -7.40 -5.85
C GLY A 173 -7.95 -8.75 -5.26
N GLY A 174 -9.00 -9.33 -5.83
CA GLY A 174 -9.62 -10.57 -5.40
C GLY A 174 -11.13 -10.39 -5.28
N SER A 175 -11.88 -11.06 -6.12
CA SER A 175 -13.32 -11.18 -5.96
C SER A 175 -13.58 -12.15 -4.81
N THR A 176 -14.05 -11.64 -3.70
CA THR A 176 -14.49 -12.48 -2.58
C THR A 176 -16.00 -12.53 -2.60
N THR A 177 -16.56 -13.73 -2.75
CA THR A 177 -18.00 -13.93 -2.69
C THR A 177 -18.46 -13.87 -1.23
N GLY A 178 -19.44 -13.05 -0.96
CA GLY A 178 -20.03 -12.87 0.37
C GLY A 178 -21.40 -12.21 0.27
N VAL A 179 -21.98 -11.91 1.40
CA VAL A 179 -23.30 -11.26 1.50
C VAL A 179 -23.18 -9.91 2.22
N ILE A 180 -24.03 -8.97 1.83
CA ILE A 180 -24.17 -7.70 2.55
C ILE A 180 -25.28 -7.87 3.59
N ILE A 181 -24.93 -7.75 4.86
CA ILE A 181 -25.86 -7.75 5.98
C ILE A 181 -26.35 -6.32 6.18
N PRO A 182 -27.65 -6.01 5.99
CA PRO A 182 -28.17 -4.66 6.18
C PRO A 182 -27.90 -4.16 7.60
N ARG A 183 -27.64 -2.86 7.76
CA ARG A 183 -27.38 -2.26 9.08
C ARG A 183 -28.49 -2.52 10.09
N ALA A 184 -29.75 -2.54 9.63
CA ALA A 184 -30.91 -2.80 10.46
C ALA A 184 -30.98 -4.25 11.00
N ALA A 185 -30.25 -5.20 10.38
CA ALA A 185 -30.21 -6.59 10.82
C ALA A 185 -29.06 -6.87 11.82
N ILE A 186 -28.19 -5.89 12.09
CA ILE A 186 -27.00 -6.06 12.95
C ILE A 186 -27.39 -5.76 14.38
N LEU A 187 -27.32 -6.77 15.24
CA LEU A 187 -27.41 -6.64 16.68
C LEU A 187 -26.02 -6.57 17.30
N ARG A 188 -25.76 -5.57 18.13
CA ARG A 188 -24.54 -5.43 18.89
C ARG A 188 -24.80 -5.74 20.37
N ALA A 189 -24.11 -6.75 20.91
CA ALA A 189 -24.24 -7.16 22.30
C ALA A 189 -22.90 -7.73 22.79
N GLY A 190 -22.50 -7.38 24.02
CA GLY A 190 -21.28 -7.89 24.65
C GLY A 190 -19.98 -7.57 23.86
N GLY A 191 -19.94 -6.45 23.14
CA GLY A 191 -18.77 -6.08 22.31
C GLY A 191 -18.70 -6.82 20.96
N GLU A 192 -19.68 -7.66 20.64
CA GLU A 192 -19.75 -8.46 19.43
C GLU A 192 -20.95 -8.07 18.57
N SER A 193 -20.90 -8.47 17.29
CA SER A 193 -21.99 -8.26 16.33
C SER A 193 -22.62 -9.58 15.96
N TYR A 194 -23.96 -9.60 15.93
CA TYR A 194 -24.77 -10.76 15.62
C TYR A 194 -25.83 -10.43 14.57
N VAL A 195 -26.33 -11.47 13.90
CA VAL A 195 -27.49 -11.43 13.02
C VAL A 195 -28.41 -12.60 13.36
N TYR A 196 -29.73 -12.37 13.33
CA TYR A 196 -30.71 -13.43 13.44
C TYR A 196 -31.17 -13.86 12.06
N VAL A 197 -31.02 -15.15 11.76
CA VAL A 197 -31.45 -15.79 10.51
C VAL A 197 -32.72 -16.55 10.77
N ARG A 198 -33.76 -16.35 9.97
CA ARG A 198 -35.00 -17.06 10.07
C ARG A 198 -34.85 -18.49 9.52
N ARG A 199 -35.02 -19.48 10.36
CA ARG A 199 -35.05 -20.90 9.98
C ARG A 199 -36.43 -21.33 9.43
N ASP A 200 -37.48 -20.96 10.19
CA ASP A 200 -38.89 -21.21 9.83
C ASP A 200 -39.79 -20.08 10.35
N ALA A 201 -41.11 -20.33 10.46
CA ALA A 201 -42.07 -19.28 10.89
C ALA A 201 -41.87 -18.85 12.36
N THR A 202 -41.28 -19.67 13.21
CA THR A 202 -41.19 -19.48 14.65
C THR A 202 -39.76 -19.60 15.20
N HIS A 203 -38.80 -20.09 14.41
CA HIS A 203 -37.42 -20.31 14.86
C HIS A 203 -36.43 -19.39 14.14
N PHE A 204 -35.50 -18.86 14.94
CA PHE A 204 -34.46 -17.94 14.49
C PHE A 204 -33.12 -18.39 15.05
N ASP A 205 -32.10 -18.46 14.20
CA ASP A 205 -30.73 -18.80 14.59
C ASP A 205 -29.90 -17.54 14.77
N ARG A 206 -29.30 -17.38 15.94
CA ARG A 206 -28.33 -16.30 16.18
C ARG A 206 -26.97 -16.70 15.65
N ARG A 207 -26.42 -15.91 14.72
CA ARG A 207 -25.07 -16.10 14.21
C ARG A 207 -24.19 -14.90 14.49
N LYS A 208 -22.96 -15.19 14.94
CA LYS A 208 -21.94 -14.16 15.18
C LYS A 208 -21.37 -13.72 13.82
N ILE A 209 -21.25 -12.39 13.65
CA ILE A 209 -20.63 -11.82 12.47
C ILE A 209 -19.14 -11.69 12.74
N VAL A 210 -18.31 -12.41 11.98
CA VAL A 210 -16.85 -12.41 12.12
C VAL A 210 -16.21 -11.95 10.82
N GLY A 211 -15.14 -11.15 10.89
CA GLY A 211 -14.35 -10.76 9.73
C GLY A 211 -15.09 -9.89 8.71
N ALA A 212 -16.19 -9.24 9.13
CA ALA A 212 -16.98 -8.42 8.22
C ALA A 212 -16.35 -7.05 7.97
N VAL A 213 -16.49 -6.56 6.73
CA VAL A 213 -15.98 -5.26 6.29
C VAL A 213 -17.16 -4.30 6.15
N ALA A 214 -17.04 -3.10 6.74
CA ALA A 214 -18.05 -2.07 6.62
C ALA A 214 -18.16 -1.57 5.18
N GLN A 215 -19.40 -1.48 4.68
CA GLN A 215 -19.76 -0.89 3.39
C GLN A 215 -20.92 0.09 3.56
N ASP A 216 -21.19 0.86 2.50
CA ASP A 216 -22.26 1.89 2.55
C ASP A 216 -23.65 1.29 2.85
N ALA A 217 -23.94 0.10 2.34
CA ALA A 217 -25.20 -0.62 2.52
C ALA A 217 -25.29 -1.45 3.80
N GLY A 218 -24.17 -1.72 4.52
CA GLY A 218 -24.17 -2.59 5.69
C GLY A 218 -22.79 -3.19 5.99
N LEU A 219 -22.76 -4.45 6.44
CA LEU A 219 -21.54 -5.22 6.64
C LEU A 219 -21.43 -6.29 5.53
N PHE A 220 -20.34 -6.27 4.78
CA PHE A 220 -19.99 -7.37 3.89
C PHE A 220 -19.32 -8.48 4.71
N ALA A 221 -19.90 -9.66 4.71
CA ALA A 221 -19.41 -10.83 5.44
C ALA A 221 -19.23 -12.02 4.52
N THR A 222 -18.18 -12.80 4.77
CA THR A 222 -17.88 -14.05 4.12
C THR A 222 -18.12 -15.20 5.08
N GLY A 223 -18.88 -16.21 4.69
CA GLY A 223 -19.09 -17.43 5.49
C GLY A 223 -20.07 -17.31 6.68
N THR A 224 -20.56 -16.13 7.02
CA THR A 224 -21.55 -15.96 8.10
C THR A 224 -22.96 -16.34 7.64
N LEU A 225 -23.31 -15.99 6.41
CA LEU A 225 -24.60 -16.20 5.78
C LEU A 225 -24.42 -16.75 4.38
N ALA A 226 -25.36 -17.56 3.92
CA ALA A 226 -25.49 -17.95 2.53
C ALA A 226 -26.37 -16.94 1.76
N PRO A 227 -26.14 -16.75 0.46
CA PRO A 227 -27.04 -15.95 -0.37
C PRO A 227 -28.47 -16.50 -0.34
N GLY A 228 -29.45 -15.62 -0.12
CA GLY A 228 -30.88 -16.00 -0.05
C GLY A 228 -31.40 -16.31 1.35
N GLU A 229 -30.56 -16.35 2.38
CA GLU A 229 -31.02 -16.46 3.76
C GLU A 229 -31.77 -15.20 4.21
N VAL A 230 -32.88 -15.40 4.92
CA VAL A 230 -33.73 -14.30 5.40
C VAL A 230 -33.26 -13.84 6.77
N VAL A 231 -32.91 -12.57 6.90
CA VAL A 231 -32.43 -11.97 8.15
C VAL A 231 -33.47 -11.07 8.80
N VAL A 232 -33.47 -11.04 10.11
CA VAL A 232 -34.37 -10.20 10.92
C VAL A 232 -33.84 -8.76 10.94
N THR A 233 -34.61 -7.81 10.40
CA THR A 233 -34.28 -6.38 10.38
C THR A 233 -35.00 -5.58 11.46
N GLN A 234 -36.07 -6.13 12.05
CA GLN A 234 -36.83 -5.53 13.16
C GLN A 234 -37.07 -6.57 14.25
N GLY A 235 -36.96 -6.19 15.51
CA GLY A 235 -37.18 -7.11 16.64
C GLY A 235 -36.00 -7.98 17.04
N ALA A 236 -34.81 -7.79 16.47
CA ALA A 236 -33.61 -8.56 16.85
C ALA A 236 -33.24 -8.47 18.34
N SER A 237 -33.51 -7.32 18.99
CA SER A 237 -33.28 -7.15 20.42
C SER A 237 -34.26 -7.97 21.29
N ALA A 238 -35.50 -8.12 20.84
CA ALA A 238 -36.48 -8.97 21.54
C ALA A 238 -36.12 -10.46 21.45
N LEU A 239 -35.66 -10.90 20.28
CA LEU A 239 -35.13 -12.24 20.10
C LEU A 239 -33.90 -12.49 20.98
N TYR A 240 -33.05 -11.50 21.14
CA TYR A 240 -31.86 -11.60 22.01
C TYR A 240 -32.26 -11.72 23.48
N ALA A 241 -33.25 -10.95 23.96
CA ALA A 241 -33.77 -11.06 25.31
C ALA A 241 -34.36 -12.46 25.58
N ALA A 242 -35.17 -12.98 24.67
CA ALA A 242 -35.72 -14.35 24.76
C ALA A 242 -34.63 -15.44 24.79
N ASP A 243 -33.56 -15.25 24.00
CA ASP A 243 -32.41 -16.14 23.95
C ASP A 243 -31.65 -16.19 25.31
N LEU A 244 -31.53 -15.04 25.97
CA LEU A 244 -30.92 -14.94 27.30
C LEU A 244 -31.78 -15.60 28.37
N GLU A 245 -33.11 -15.41 28.35
CA GLU A 245 -34.04 -16.05 29.28
C GLU A 245 -34.03 -17.57 29.12
N THR A 246 -33.99 -18.08 27.89
CA THR A 246 -33.92 -19.52 27.64
C THR A 246 -32.63 -20.14 28.16
N LYS A 247 -31.50 -19.41 28.07
CA LYS A 247 -30.19 -19.86 28.60
C LYS A 247 -30.10 -19.74 30.14
N ALA A 248 -30.83 -18.83 30.76
CA ALA A 248 -30.84 -18.61 32.17
C ALA A 248 -31.74 -19.62 32.96
N LYS A 249 -32.67 -20.31 32.25
CA LYS A 249 -33.56 -21.28 32.85
C LYS A 249 -32.80 -22.61 33.11
N PRO A 250 -32.56 -23.00 34.38
CA PRO A 250 -31.89 -24.25 34.69
C PRO A 250 -32.71 -25.42 34.14
N ALA A 251 -32.03 -26.42 33.56
CA ALA A 251 -32.67 -27.66 33.15
C ALA A 251 -33.38 -28.29 34.35
N ALA A 252 -34.71 -28.53 34.21
CA ALA A 252 -35.48 -29.25 35.25
C ALA A 252 -34.80 -30.60 35.50
N PRO A 253 -34.64 -31.01 36.82
CA PRO A 253 -34.08 -32.32 37.12
C PRO A 253 -34.96 -33.39 36.49
N ARG A 254 -34.37 -34.30 35.70
CA ARG A 254 -35.01 -35.50 35.26
C ARG A 254 -35.33 -36.32 36.50
N GLY A 255 -36.63 -36.41 36.84
CA GLY A 255 -37.10 -37.28 37.88
C GLY A 255 -36.70 -38.73 37.54
N GLY A 256 -35.93 -39.33 38.41
CA GLY A 256 -35.70 -40.74 38.38
C GLY A 256 -36.91 -41.45 39.00
N ASP A 257 -37.30 -42.47 38.35
CA ASP A 257 -37.96 -43.66 38.90
C ASP A 257 -37.21 -44.88 38.41
#